data_35ae9e6ab42f8c94c55066dc05e0a266
#
_entry.id   35ae9e6ab42f8c94c55066dc05e0a266
#
_cell.length_a   1.000
_cell.length_b   1.000
_cell.length_c   1.000
_cell.angle_alpha   90.00
_cell.angle_beta   90.00
_cell.angle_gamma   90.00
#
_symmetry.space_group_name_H-M   'P 1'
#
loop_
_entity.id
_entity.type
_entity.pdbx_description
1 polymer ?
#
loop_
_entity_poly.entity_id
_entity_poly.type
_entity_poly.pdbx_seq_one_letter_code
_entity_poly.pdbx_strand_id
1 'polypeptide(L)'
;DKGEGRTRSITLKNHPTGVKKIPVLGVVTAGQPILMQEDILGYIPFEYHSGEYFALRVRGDSMIGAGILDGDDVIVRRQDTADQKAIVVAMLEDEATVKRLDKSNGHVRLLPENPAYEPIDGDDAQILGLVVAVYRQYQR
;
A
#
# COMPACT_ATOMS: atom_id res chain seq x y z
N ASP A 1 -5.42 11.29 -32.56
CA ASP A 1 -5.70 11.50 -33.04
C ASP A 1 -5.74 11.33 -33.13
N LYS A 2 -5.84 11.47 -33.14
CA LYS A 2 -6.12 11.71 -33.38
C LYS A 2 -6.10 11.53 -33.51
N GLY A 3 -6.00 11.38 -33.45
CA GLY A 3 -6.19 11.70 -33.62
C GLY A 3 -6.14 11.41 -33.57
N GLU A 4 -5.99 11.24 -33.17
CA GLU A 4 -6.20 11.41 -33.37
C GLU A 4 -6.08 11.25 -33.27
N GLY A 5 -5.64 11.19 -32.89
CA GLY A 5 -5.68 11.57 -32.80
C GLY A 5 -5.54 11.23 -32.52
N ARG A 6 -5.30 11.27 -31.95
CA ARG A 6 -5.56 11.47 -31.90
C ARG A 6 -5.29 11.19 -31.66
N THR A 7 -5.03 11.07 -31.20
CA THR A 7 -5.14 11.19 -31.07
C THR A 7 -5.14 10.89 -30.82
N ARG A 8 -4.84 11.11 -30.36
CA ARG A 8 -5.19 11.23 -30.22
C ARG A 8 -5.29 10.64 -29.94
N SER A 9 -5.29 10.44 -29.76
CA SER A 9 -5.71 10.19 -29.57
C SER A 9 -5.71 9.56 -29.21
N ILE A 10 -5.67 9.65 -29.15
CA ILE A 10 -6.02 9.14 -28.78
C ILE A 10 -5.99 8.38 -28.34
N THR A 11 -6.04 8.57 -28.10
CA THR A 11 -6.43 7.94 -27.64
C THR A 11 -6.42 7.35 -27.05
N LEU A 12 -6.64 7.53 -26.54
CA LEU A 12 -6.96 7.12 -25.89
C LEU A 12 -7.48 6.48 -25.60
N LYS A 13 -7.78 7.47 -25.20
CA LYS A 13 -8.87 6.73 -25.06
C LYS A 13 -8.74 5.29 -24.56
N ASN A 14 -9.41 4.59 -24.36
CA ASN A 14 -9.33 3.22 -23.89
C ASN A 14 -7.95 2.70 -23.73
N HIS A 15 -7.14 3.50 -23.17
CA HIS A 15 -5.86 3.08 -22.71
C HIS A 15 -5.99 2.09 -21.57
N PRO A 16 -5.36 0.93 -21.64
CA PRO A 16 -5.38 0.01 -20.51
C PRO A 16 -4.62 0.55 -19.32
N THR A 17 -3.83 1.59 -19.50
CA THR A 17 -3.05 2.20 -18.43
C THR A 17 -3.74 3.41 -17.83
N GLY A 18 -5.03 3.57 -18.06
CA GLY A 18 -5.71 4.74 -17.55
C GLY A 18 -5.72 4.81 -16.04
N VAL A 19 -6.13 5.99 -15.55
CA VAL A 19 -6.28 6.20 -14.12
C VAL A 19 -7.42 5.33 -13.61
N LYS A 20 -7.18 4.66 -12.51
CA LYS A 20 -8.15 3.81 -11.85
C LYS A 20 -8.40 4.33 -10.45
N LYS A 21 -9.50 3.88 -9.85
CA LYS A 21 -9.79 4.24 -8.46
C LYS A 21 -9.49 3.04 -7.59
N ILE A 22 -8.61 3.22 -6.63
CA ILE A 22 -8.27 2.15 -5.71
C ILE A 22 -8.92 2.43 -4.36
N PRO A 23 -9.38 1.37 -3.67
CA PRO A 23 -10.06 1.56 -2.40
C PRO A 23 -9.05 1.91 -1.30
N VAL A 24 -9.47 2.79 -0.40
CA VAL A 24 -8.73 3.11 0.82
C VAL A 24 -9.37 2.33 1.95
N LEU A 25 -8.60 1.45 2.55
CA LEU A 25 -9.09 0.61 3.63
C LEU A 25 -8.68 1.21 4.96
N GLY A 26 -9.62 1.23 5.92
CA GLY A 26 -9.31 1.64 7.28
C GLY A 26 -8.80 0.47 8.11
N VAL A 27 -9.50 -0.65 8.00
CA VAL A 27 -9.14 -1.88 8.70
C VAL A 27 -9.15 -3.00 7.68
N VAL A 28 -8.15 -3.88 7.75
CA VAL A 28 -8.09 -5.07 6.90
C VAL A 28 -8.48 -6.26 7.76
N THR A 29 -9.54 -6.96 7.35
CA THR A 29 -10.02 -8.14 8.07
C THR A 29 -9.18 -9.34 7.68
N ALA A 30 -8.63 -10.02 8.67
CA ALA A 30 -7.82 -11.20 8.46
C ALA A 30 -8.66 -12.31 7.83
N GLY A 31 -8.04 -13.08 6.94
CA GLY A 31 -8.69 -14.21 6.29
C GLY A 31 -9.55 -13.85 5.10
N GLN A 32 -9.72 -12.59 4.78
CA GLN A 32 -10.48 -12.17 3.60
C GLN A 32 -9.57 -11.57 2.55
N PRO A 33 -9.77 -11.91 1.27
CA PRO A 33 -9.00 -11.29 0.19
C PRO A 33 -9.21 -9.78 0.16
N ILE A 34 -8.25 -9.07 -0.40
CA ILE A 34 -8.33 -7.60 -0.46
C ILE A 34 -9.60 -7.15 -1.19
N LEU A 35 -9.99 -7.82 -2.26
CA LEU A 35 -11.17 -7.42 -3.02
C LEU A 35 -12.48 -7.61 -2.25
N MET A 36 -12.45 -8.36 -1.16
CA MET A 36 -13.64 -8.63 -0.35
C MET A 36 -13.69 -7.81 0.91
N GLN A 37 -12.73 -6.92 1.12
CA GLN A 37 -12.71 -6.06 2.30
C GLN A 37 -13.84 -5.06 2.24
N GLU A 38 -14.41 -4.73 3.41
CA GLU A 38 -15.61 -3.91 3.48
C GLU A 38 -15.40 -2.55 4.11
N ASP A 39 -14.31 -2.36 4.85
CA ASP A 39 -14.08 -1.08 5.53
C ASP A 39 -13.42 -0.09 4.58
N ILE A 40 -14.16 0.34 3.59
CA ILE A 40 -13.68 1.25 2.56
C ILE A 40 -14.00 2.68 2.98
N LEU A 41 -12.96 3.49 3.17
CA LEU A 41 -13.10 4.88 3.58
C LEU A 41 -13.28 5.82 2.39
N GLY A 42 -12.88 5.40 1.22
CA GLY A 42 -12.97 6.21 0.01
C GLY A 42 -12.14 5.58 -1.09
N TYR A 43 -11.88 6.36 -2.12
CA TYR A 43 -11.12 5.89 -3.27
C TYR A 43 -10.11 6.95 -3.67
N ILE A 44 -8.95 6.49 -4.17
CA ILE A 44 -7.89 7.35 -4.65
C ILE A 44 -7.67 7.04 -6.13
N PRO A 45 -7.64 8.06 -7.01
CA PRO A 45 -7.24 7.83 -8.39
C PRO A 45 -5.74 7.53 -8.45
N PHE A 46 -5.37 6.50 -9.18
CA PHE A 46 -3.98 6.09 -9.28
C PHE A 46 -3.76 5.40 -10.61
N GLU A 47 -2.71 5.78 -11.29
CA GLU A 47 -2.41 5.24 -12.61
C GLU A 47 -1.48 4.04 -12.46
N TYR A 48 -1.91 2.88 -12.97
CA TYR A 48 -1.06 1.69 -12.98
C TYR A 48 -1.47 0.80 -14.14
N HIS A 49 -0.55 -0.07 -14.54
CA HIS A 49 -0.72 -0.88 -15.73
C HIS A 49 -1.36 -2.23 -15.44
N SER A 50 -0.94 -2.88 -14.39
CA SER A 50 -1.39 -4.22 -14.09
C SER A 50 -1.27 -4.50 -12.61
N GLY A 51 -1.89 -5.57 -12.17
CA GLY A 51 -1.84 -5.96 -10.78
C GLY A 51 -3.04 -5.45 -10.00
N GLU A 52 -3.02 -5.75 -8.74
CA GLU A 52 -4.08 -5.38 -7.82
C GLU A 52 -3.52 -4.39 -6.82
N TYR A 53 -4.21 -3.27 -6.63
CA TYR A 53 -3.76 -2.19 -5.75
C TYR A 53 -4.85 -1.86 -4.74
N PHE A 54 -4.42 -1.43 -3.58
CA PHE A 54 -5.32 -0.86 -2.58
C PHE A 54 -4.52 0.18 -1.79
N ALA A 55 -5.22 0.95 -0.97
CA ALA A 55 -4.56 1.87 -0.06
C ALA A 55 -4.98 1.54 1.35
N LEU A 56 -4.11 1.85 2.31
CA LEU A 56 -4.37 1.64 3.72
C LEU A 56 -4.16 2.95 4.47
N ARG A 57 -5.14 3.35 5.27
CA ARG A 57 -5.03 4.53 6.12
C ARG A 57 -4.08 4.22 7.27
N VAL A 58 -3.04 5.01 7.42
CA VAL A 58 -2.01 4.82 8.42
C VAL A 58 -2.47 5.41 9.74
N ARG A 59 -2.25 4.68 10.82
CA ARG A 59 -2.51 5.13 12.17
C ARG A 59 -1.22 5.14 12.97
N GLY A 60 -0.99 6.22 13.70
CA GLY A 60 0.18 6.33 14.53
C GLY A 60 1.38 6.83 13.76
N ASP A 61 2.52 6.83 14.44
CA ASP A 61 3.71 7.50 13.94
C ASP A 61 4.92 6.59 13.87
N SER A 62 4.72 5.28 13.77
CA SER A 62 5.85 4.34 13.77
C SER A 62 6.72 4.44 12.51
N MET A 63 6.23 5.12 11.46
CA MET A 63 6.95 5.22 10.19
C MET A 63 7.28 6.66 9.81
N ILE A 64 7.31 7.58 10.76
CA ILE A 64 7.57 8.99 10.46
C ILE A 64 8.95 9.22 9.86
N GLY A 65 9.93 8.41 10.23
CA GLY A 65 11.28 8.54 9.66
C GLY A 65 11.33 8.21 8.18
N ALA A 66 10.35 7.51 7.66
CA ALA A 66 10.22 7.24 6.23
C ALA A 66 9.28 8.23 5.55
N GLY A 67 8.81 9.25 6.27
CA GLY A 67 7.92 10.26 5.70
C GLY A 67 6.47 9.84 5.64
N ILE A 68 6.08 8.79 6.36
CA ILE A 68 4.72 8.30 6.40
C ILE A 68 4.12 8.72 7.73
N LEU A 69 3.09 9.56 7.69
CA LEU A 69 2.52 10.19 8.86
C LEU A 69 1.16 9.61 9.18
N ASP A 70 0.72 9.80 10.42
CA ASP A 70 -0.62 9.45 10.83
C ASP A 70 -1.63 10.12 9.91
N GLY A 71 -2.60 9.35 9.41
CA GLY A 71 -3.61 9.87 8.52
C GLY A 71 -3.26 9.80 7.04
N ASP A 72 -2.02 9.46 6.71
CA ASP A 72 -1.64 9.23 5.31
C ASP A 72 -2.30 7.97 4.80
N ASP A 73 -2.46 7.90 3.47
CA ASP A 73 -2.87 6.68 2.81
C ASP A 73 -1.68 6.13 2.04
N VAL A 74 -1.20 4.95 2.42
CA VAL A 74 -0.15 4.28 1.66
C VAL A 74 -0.79 3.50 0.53
N ILE A 75 -0.24 3.64 -0.67
CA ILE A 75 -0.72 2.92 -1.85
C ILE A 75 0.11 1.66 -1.97
N VAL A 76 -0.56 0.53 -2.09
CA VAL A 76 0.03 -0.79 -1.93
C VAL A 76 -0.25 -1.63 -3.16
N ARG A 77 0.79 -2.20 -3.74
CA ARG A 77 0.65 -3.21 -4.78
C ARG A 77 0.60 -4.58 -4.12
N ARG A 78 -0.45 -5.35 -4.41
CA ARG A 78 -0.62 -6.68 -3.83
C ARG A 78 0.49 -7.60 -4.29
N GLN A 79 1.21 -8.18 -3.34
CA GLN A 79 2.20 -9.22 -3.60
C GLN A 79 2.51 -9.91 -2.28
N ASP A 80 2.93 -11.17 -2.36
CA ASP A 80 3.16 -12.00 -1.17
C ASP A 80 4.56 -11.87 -0.62
N THR A 81 5.48 -11.33 -1.39
CA THR A 81 6.88 -11.20 -1.01
C THR A 81 7.38 -9.80 -1.33
N ALA A 82 8.50 -9.43 -0.74
CA ALA A 82 9.12 -8.15 -1.00
C ALA A 82 10.61 -8.27 -0.73
N ASP A 83 11.37 -7.33 -1.28
CA ASP A 83 12.82 -7.32 -1.13
C ASP A 83 13.22 -6.86 0.26
N GLN A 84 14.47 -7.15 0.61
CA GLN A 84 15.06 -6.67 1.84
C GLN A 84 14.94 -5.15 1.93
N LYS A 85 14.49 -4.65 3.08
CA LYS A 85 14.34 -3.22 3.37
C LYS A 85 13.21 -2.53 2.64
N ALA A 86 12.34 -3.28 1.94
CA ALA A 86 11.15 -2.70 1.34
C ALA A 86 10.16 -2.28 2.42
N ILE A 87 9.36 -1.25 2.15
CA ILE A 87 8.27 -0.87 3.04
C ILE A 87 7.05 -1.67 2.60
N VAL A 88 6.47 -2.41 3.53
CA VAL A 88 5.39 -3.34 3.24
C VAL A 88 4.22 -3.11 4.16
N VAL A 89 3.06 -3.60 3.73
CA VAL A 89 1.92 -3.82 4.61
C VAL A 89 1.91 -5.30 4.94
N ALA A 90 1.92 -5.60 6.22
CA ALA A 90 1.94 -6.98 6.70
C ALA A 90 0.82 -7.20 7.71
N MET A 91 0.27 -8.40 7.69
CA MET A 91 -0.75 -8.81 8.65
C MET A 91 -0.07 -9.62 9.75
N LEU A 92 -0.24 -9.19 10.97
CA LEU A 92 0.31 -9.87 12.13
C LEU A 92 -0.73 -9.81 13.24
N GLU A 93 -1.10 -10.98 13.80
CA GLU A 93 -2.07 -11.04 14.89
C GLU A 93 -3.37 -10.31 14.54
N ASP A 94 -3.87 -10.55 13.33
CA ASP A 94 -5.13 -10.01 12.83
C ASP A 94 -5.12 -8.50 12.63
N GLU A 95 -3.93 -7.90 12.57
CA GLU A 95 -3.82 -6.46 12.40
C GLU A 95 -2.84 -6.16 11.26
N ALA A 96 -3.24 -5.28 10.34
CA ALA A 96 -2.38 -4.82 9.26
C ALA A 96 -1.51 -3.68 9.76
N THR A 97 -0.24 -3.73 9.43
CA THR A 97 0.71 -2.70 9.85
C THR A 97 1.64 -2.36 8.68
N VAL A 98 2.17 -1.13 8.69
CA VAL A 98 3.13 -0.65 7.70
C VAL A 98 4.48 -0.62 8.37
N LYS A 99 5.44 -1.35 7.84
CA LYS A 99 6.78 -1.44 8.42
C LYS A 99 7.79 -1.71 7.33
N ARG A 100 9.06 -1.56 7.67
CA ARG A 100 10.16 -1.93 6.77
C ARG A 100 10.52 -3.38 7.02
N LEU A 101 10.65 -4.13 5.92
CA LEU A 101 10.92 -5.56 6.00
C LEU A 101 12.41 -5.81 6.20
N ASP A 102 12.76 -6.68 7.14
CA ASP A 102 14.11 -7.12 7.35
C ASP A 102 14.15 -8.65 7.34
N LYS A 103 14.90 -9.21 6.38
CA LYS A 103 15.01 -10.66 6.21
C LYS A 103 16.42 -11.11 6.45
N SER A 104 16.91 -10.96 7.67
CA SER A 104 18.29 -11.27 8.04
C SER A 104 18.34 -12.58 8.82
N ASN A 105 19.41 -13.37 8.60
CA ASN A 105 19.72 -14.55 9.41
C ASN A 105 18.58 -15.56 9.46
N GLY A 106 17.82 -15.69 8.36
CA GLY A 106 16.73 -16.65 8.29
C GLY A 106 15.49 -16.26 9.05
N HIS A 107 15.43 -15.04 9.57
CA HIS A 107 14.28 -14.54 10.32
C HIS A 107 13.72 -13.31 9.66
N VAL A 108 12.43 -13.09 9.86
CA VAL A 108 11.73 -11.91 9.36
C VAL A 108 11.44 -10.99 10.54
N ARG A 109 11.83 -9.73 10.41
CA ARG A 109 11.46 -8.69 11.36
C ARG A 109 10.80 -7.55 10.64
N LEU A 110 9.91 -6.89 11.34
CA LEU A 110 9.20 -5.71 10.84
C LEU A 110 9.75 -4.52 11.60
N LEU A 111 10.43 -3.64 10.88
CA LEU A 111 11.17 -2.54 11.50
C LEU A 111 10.38 -1.24 11.40
N PRO A 112 10.18 -0.56 12.52
CA PRO A 112 9.62 0.79 12.47
C PRO A 112 10.68 1.77 11.98
N GLU A 113 10.22 2.95 11.58
CA GLU A 113 11.10 4.08 11.23
C GLU A 113 10.90 5.18 12.26
N ASN A 114 11.04 4.79 13.53
CA ASN A 114 10.86 5.71 14.65
C ASN A 114 11.54 5.06 15.85
N PRO A 115 12.56 5.71 16.45
CA PRO A 115 13.29 5.10 17.57
C PRO A 115 12.43 4.83 18.80
N ALA A 116 11.26 5.45 18.90
CA ALA A 116 10.37 5.20 20.04
C ALA A 116 9.69 3.83 19.98
N TYR A 117 9.84 3.10 18.86
CA TYR A 117 9.21 1.80 18.67
C TYR A 117 10.26 0.73 18.51
N GLU A 118 9.93 -0.47 18.97
CA GLU A 118 10.82 -1.61 18.86
C GLU A 118 10.56 -2.41 17.59
N PRO A 119 11.58 -3.07 17.04
CA PRO A 119 11.34 -4.04 15.97
C PRO A 119 10.39 -5.14 16.41
N ILE A 120 9.62 -5.65 15.47
CA ILE A 120 8.60 -6.66 15.72
C ILE A 120 9.02 -7.96 15.06
N ASP A 121 8.88 -9.08 15.78
CA ASP A 121 9.08 -10.40 15.19
C ASP A 121 8.03 -10.60 14.11
N GLY A 122 8.46 -10.84 12.89
CA GLY A 122 7.57 -10.99 11.74
C GLY A 122 7.59 -12.37 11.12
N ASP A 123 8.14 -13.38 11.81
CA ASP A 123 8.22 -14.72 11.24
C ASP A 123 6.85 -15.29 10.89
N ASP A 124 5.83 -14.93 11.66
CA ASP A 124 4.45 -15.36 11.40
C ASP A 124 3.62 -14.34 10.64
N ALA A 125 4.22 -13.26 10.19
CA ALA A 125 3.50 -12.23 9.47
C ALA A 125 3.22 -12.65 8.04
N GLN A 126 2.09 -12.20 7.52
CA GLN A 126 1.75 -12.37 6.11
C GLN A 126 1.94 -11.05 5.39
N ILE A 127 2.78 -11.04 4.36
CA ILE A 127 2.97 -9.85 3.54
C ILE A 127 1.72 -9.67 2.69
N LEU A 128 1.11 -8.50 2.79
CA LEU A 128 -0.05 -8.16 1.96
C LEU A 128 0.36 -7.42 0.70
N GLY A 129 1.43 -6.66 0.75
CA GLY A 129 1.88 -5.96 -0.43
C GLY A 129 3.01 -4.98 -0.16
N LEU A 130 3.46 -4.37 -1.25
CA LEU A 130 4.57 -3.42 -1.27
C LEU A 130 4.01 -2.00 -1.31
N VAL A 131 4.47 -1.15 -0.42
CA VAL A 131 4.10 0.27 -0.46
C VAL A 131 4.83 0.91 -1.63
N VAL A 132 4.09 1.47 -2.57
CA VAL A 132 4.66 2.08 -3.77
C VAL A 132 4.49 3.59 -3.79
N ALA A 133 3.61 4.15 -2.96
CA ALA A 133 3.37 5.60 -2.93
C ALA A 133 2.65 5.98 -1.65
N VAL A 134 2.62 7.27 -1.37
CA VAL A 134 1.89 7.84 -0.25
C VAL A 134 0.99 8.94 -0.81
N TYR A 135 -0.25 8.96 -0.36
CA TYR A 135 -1.20 10.01 -0.72
C TYR A 135 -1.56 10.77 0.55
N ARG A 136 -1.43 12.07 0.50
CA ARG A 136 -1.74 12.94 1.63
C ARG A 136 -2.45 14.17 1.12
N GLN A 137 -3.58 14.48 1.74
CA GLN A 137 -4.40 15.61 1.37
C GLN A 137 -4.46 16.55 2.57
N TYR A 138 -4.05 17.79 2.38
CA TYR A 138 -4.01 18.76 3.47
C TYR A 138 -5.40 19.30 3.81
N GLN A 139 -6.23 19.46 2.80
CA GLN A 139 -7.59 19.97 2.99
C GLN A 139 -8.57 19.11 2.21
N ARG A 140 -9.74 18.93 2.77
CA ARG A 140 -10.77 18.10 2.17
C ARG A 140 -12.01 18.88 1.85
#